data_ecd813974581b8549bfbacd5418653b7
#
_entry.id   ecd813974581b8549bfbacd5418653b7
#
_cell.length_a   1.000
_cell.length_b   1.000
_cell.length_c   1.000
_cell.angle_alpha   90.00
_cell.angle_beta   90.00
_cell.angle_gamma   90.00
#
_symmetry.space_group_name_H-M   'P 1'
#
loop_
_entity.id
_entity.type
_entity.pdbx_description
1 polymer ?
#
loop_
_entity_poly.entity_id
_entity_poly.type
_entity_poly.pdbx_seq_one_letter_code
_entity_poly.pdbx_strand_id
1 'polypeptide(L)'
;MVVALLLVVTQGPGVAPAFDSVVGAGIQHGVYPGAALVVGRHDTILFARGYGRLTWSARSPAVTVDSTFWDIASLTKVVATTPALMLLVERGRVVLDTPVVRYVPAFNGPGTAVITVRQLLTHTSGLRATLPLREAADSAAALRMVLTTTPVAPPGTRMVYSDLNAILLGELVRHVSGQPLDAFVTRAIYAPLRLDQQMLFRPPKRLEPRIAPTNLWHGHPIAGVVNDPSAGMLGGVSGNAGVFATACGLARFAQFMLNEGSPLLRRETVREFTRIAVPARRGVSARTLGWEALPTGEETSSAGSLFGPHSYGHTGWTGTSLWIDPDRDVFVLLLTNRAFDPKVRRSFTKLKEVRGRVADAAARVADSLGR
;
A
#
# COMPACT_ATOMS: atom_id res chain seq x y z
N MET A 1 4.82 -27.01 -10.51
CA MET A 1 3.56 -27.47 -9.88
C MET A 1 3.04 -26.31 -9.02
N VAL A 2 2.05 -25.57 -9.53
CA VAL A 2 1.44 -24.46 -8.79
C VAL A 2 0.55 -25.10 -7.73
N VAL A 3 0.99 -25.11 -6.49
CA VAL A 3 0.11 -25.45 -5.37
C VAL A 3 -0.87 -24.29 -5.24
N ALA A 4 -2.05 -24.42 -5.86
CA ALA A 4 -3.19 -23.61 -5.56
C ALA A 4 -3.50 -23.85 -4.07
N LEU A 5 -3.14 -22.91 -3.19
CA LEU A 5 -3.63 -22.94 -1.83
C LEU A 5 -5.13 -22.72 -1.93
N LEU A 6 -5.91 -23.77 -1.65
CA LEU A 6 -7.36 -23.65 -1.54
C LEU A 6 -7.63 -22.53 -0.50
N LEU A 7 -8.15 -21.40 -0.98
CA LEU A 7 -8.82 -20.44 -0.14
C LEU A 7 -10.04 -21.17 0.44
N VAL A 8 -9.96 -21.60 1.69
CA VAL A 8 -11.14 -22.09 2.41
C VAL A 8 -11.99 -20.85 2.70
N VAL A 9 -12.96 -20.59 1.85
CA VAL A 9 -13.91 -19.49 2.00
C VAL A 9 -15.08 -20.03 2.82
N THR A 10 -15.12 -19.76 4.10
CA THR A 10 -16.28 -20.02 4.94
C THR A 10 -17.28 -18.88 4.77
N GLN A 11 -18.19 -19.00 3.79
CA GLN A 11 -19.29 -18.02 3.64
C GLN A 11 -20.44 -18.40 4.58
N GLY A 12 -20.59 -17.66 5.68
CA GLY A 12 -21.83 -17.69 6.46
C GLY A 12 -23.00 -17.10 5.63
N PRO A 13 -24.24 -17.58 5.84
CA PRO A 13 -25.42 -16.99 5.21
C PRO A 13 -25.52 -15.51 5.59
N GLY A 14 -25.65 -14.62 4.59
CA GLY A 14 -25.78 -13.16 4.78
C GLY A 14 -24.49 -12.32 4.60
N VAL A 15 -23.31 -12.92 4.56
CA VAL A 15 -22.03 -12.19 4.40
C VAL A 15 -21.90 -11.58 3.00
N ALA A 16 -22.19 -12.35 1.96
CA ALA A 16 -22.04 -11.92 0.57
C ALA A 16 -22.92 -10.71 0.18
N PRO A 17 -24.23 -10.65 0.50
CA PRO A 17 -25.08 -9.55 0.08
C PRO A 17 -24.64 -8.18 0.58
N ALA A 18 -24.08 -8.09 1.79
CA ALA A 18 -23.62 -6.83 2.36
C ALA A 18 -22.44 -6.24 1.55
N PHE A 19 -21.47 -7.08 1.17
CA PHE A 19 -20.34 -6.66 0.35
C PHE A 19 -20.74 -6.42 -1.10
N ASP A 20 -21.56 -7.29 -1.69
CA ASP A 20 -22.01 -7.18 -3.08
C ASP A 20 -22.75 -5.87 -3.33
N SER A 21 -23.62 -5.46 -2.41
CA SER A 21 -24.34 -4.18 -2.50
C SER A 21 -23.39 -2.98 -2.53
N VAL A 22 -22.41 -2.95 -1.61
CA VAL A 22 -21.50 -1.79 -1.48
C VAL A 22 -20.53 -1.71 -2.65
N VAL A 23 -19.88 -2.83 -3.01
CA VAL A 23 -18.87 -2.84 -4.09
C VAL A 23 -19.55 -2.69 -5.46
N GLY A 24 -20.68 -3.35 -5.65
CA GLY A 24 -21.47 -3.23 -6.90
C GLY A 24 -21.98 -1.81 -7.13
N ALA A 25 -22.44 -1.10 -6.09
CA ALA A 25 -22.82 0.30 -6.18
C ALA A 25 -21.64 1.19 -6.65
N GLY A 26 -20.41 0.91 -6.25
CA GLY A 26 -19.23 1.62 -6.73
C GLY A 26 -19.06 1.53 -8.26
N ILE A 27 -19.30 0.36 -8.85
CA ILE A 27 -19.29 0.15 -10.31
C ILE A 27 -20.46 0.90 -10.96
N GLN A 28 -21.68 0.73 -10.43
CA GLN A 28 -22.89 1.36 -10.97
C GLN A 28 -22.79 2.89 -10.97
N HIS A 29 -22.16 3.47 -9.94
CA HIS A 29 -21.94 4.91 -9.83
C HIS A 29 -20.69 5.41 -10.59
N GLY A 30 -20.03 4.56 -11.37
CA GLY A 30 -18.87 4.93 -12.18
C GLY A 30 -17.63 5.30 -11.36
N VAL A 31 -17.47 4.75 -10.16
CA VAL A 31 -16.28 5.02 -9.31
C VAL A 31 -15.07 4.23 -9.83
N TYR A 32 -15.30 3.01 -10.28
CA TYR A 32 -14.31 2.10 -10.88
C TYR A 32 -14.99 1.05 -11.76
N PRO A 33 -14.34 0.54 -12.82
CA PRO A 33 -14.92 -0.49 -13.69
C PRO A 33 -14.89 -1.89 -13.07
N GLY A 34 -13.97 -2.13 -12.16
CA GLY A 34 -13.81 -3.41 -11.49
C GLY A 34 -13.15 -3.30 -10.13
N ALA A 35 -13.37 -4.32 -9.32
CA ALA A 35 -12.80 -4.41 -7.97
C ALA A 35 -12.53 -5.86 -7.57
N ALA A 36 -11.55 -6.07 -6.70
CA ALA A 36 -11.36 -7.29 -5.94
C ALA A 36 -11.46 -6.98 -4.45
N LEU A 37 -12.33 -7.70 -3.74
CA LEU A 37 -12.50 -7.60 -2.29
C LEU A 37 -12.07 -8.90 -1.64
N VAL A 38 -11.23 -8.79 -0.59
CA VAL A 38 -10.90 -9.90 0.30
C VAL A 38 -11.05 -9.42 1.74
N VAL A 39 -11.72 -10.22 2.55
CA VAL A 39 -11.82 -10.07 4.01
C VAL A 39 -11.34 -11.35 4.64
N GLY A 40 -10.50 -11.27 5.66
CA GLY A 40 -9.97 -12.47 6.30
C GLY A 40 -9.45 -12.20 7.70
N ARG A 41 -9.06 -13.27 8.38
CA ARG A 41 -8.38 -13.34 9.67
C ARG A 41 -6.93 -13.78 9.46
N HIS A 42 -6.18 -13.88 10.55
CA HIS A 42 -4.78 -14.32 10.53
C HIS A 42 -4.58 -15.67 9.83
N ASP A 43 -5.55 -16.57 9.82
CA ASP A 43 -5.48 -17.93 9.29
C ASP A 43 -6.53 -18.26 8.21
N THR A 44 -7.61 -17.49 8.12
CA THR A 44 -8.79 -17.84 7.33
C THR A 44 -9.25 -16.69 6.44
N ILE A 45 -9.69 -16.99 5.23
CA ILE A 45 -10.37 -16.04 4.36
C ILE A 45 -11.88 -16.14 4.58
N LEU A 46 -12.49 -15.07 5.07
CA LEU A 46 -13.93 -14.99 5.36
C LEU A 46 -14.74 -14.68 4.09
N PHE A 47 -14.17 -13.88 3.19
CA PHE A 47 -14.80 -13.51 1.93
C PHE A 47 -13.75 -13.15 0.88
N ALA A 48 -13.96 -13.60 -0.37
CA ALA A 48 -13.13 -13.21 -1.50
C ALA A 48 -13.96 -13.19 -2.79
N ARG A 49 -14.01 -12.05 -3.49
CA ARG A 49 -14.75 -11.92 -4.75
C ARG A 49 -14.16 -10.84 -5.66
N GLY A 50 -14.14 -11.16 -6.97
CA GLY A 50 -13.92 -10.18 -8.03
C GLY A 50 -15.26 -9.61 -8.53
N TYR A 51 -15.28 -8.33 -8.85
CA TYR A 51 -16.44 -7.60 -9.33
C TYR A 51 -16.13 -6.85 -10.61
N GLY A 52 -17.06 -6.82 -11.54
CA GLY A 52 -16.90 -6.07 -12.77
C GLY A 52 -15.78 -6.58 -13.68
N ARG A 53 -15.15 -5.66 -14.40
CA ARG A 53 -14.18 -5.94 -15.45
C ARG A 53 -12.96 -5.05 -15.34
N LEU A 54 -11.88 -5.38 -16.06
CA LEU A 54 -10.63 -4.60 -16.04
C LEU A 54 -10.82 -3.18 -16.65
N THR A 55 -11.79 -3.01 -17.54
CA THR A 55 -12.16 -1.72 -18.13
C THR A 55 -13.68 -1.56 -18.17
N TRP A 56 -14.17 -0.39 -18.57
CA TRP A 56 -15.60 -0.13 -18.78
C TRP A 56 -16.21 -0.88 -19.97
N SER A 57 -15.41 -1.53 -20.80
CA SER A 57 -15.89 -2.31 -21.93
C SER A 57 -16.52 -3.63 -21.48
N ALA A 58 -17.70 -3.95 -22.01
CA ALA A 58 -18.35 -5.24 -21.79
C ALA A 58 -17.52 -6.45 -22.32
N ARG A 59 -16.58 -6.20 -23.23
CA ARG A 59 -15.66 -7.21 -23.79
C ARG A 59 -14.38 -7.38 -22.96
N SER A 60 -14.12 -6.50 -21.98
CA SER A 60 -12.94 -6.59 -21.11
C SER A 60 -13.01 -7.84 -20.24
N PRO A 61 -11.88 -8.47 -19.90
CA PRO A 61 -11.84 -9.59 -18.96
C PRO A 61 -12.50 -9.26 -17.62
N ALA A 62 -13.15 -10.25 -17.02
CA ALA A 62 -13.68 -10.12 -15.67
C ALA A 62 -12.54 -10.04 -14.64
N VAL A 63 -12.78 -9.34 -13.54
CA VAL A 63 -11.86 -9.30 -12.40
C VAL A 63 -11.89 -10.61 -11.65
N THR A 64 -10.71 -11.13 -11.30
CA THR A 64 -10.53 -12.30 -10.43
C THR A 64 -9.62 -11.93 -9.25
N VAL A 65 -9.77 -12.60 -8.11
CA VAL A 65 -8.99 -12.30 -6.89
C VAL A 65 -7.56 -12.85 -6.95
N ASP A 66 -7.37 -13.95 -7.68
CA ASP A 66 -6.13 -14.72 -7.72
C ASP A 66 -5.21 -14.34 -8.89
N SER A 67 -5.79 -13.85 -9.98
CA SER A 67 -5.07 -13.68 -11.23
C SER A 67 -5.06 -12.27 -11.80
N THR A 68 -5.96 -11.38 -11.37
CA THR A 68 -5.89 -9.96 -11.71
C THR A 68 -4.81 -9.26 -10.89
N PHE A 69 -3.85 -8.63 -11.59
CA PHE A 69 -2.84 -7.77 -10.98
C PHE A 69 -3.29 -6.31 -10.96
N TRP A 70 -2.92 -5.62 -9.91
CA TRP A 70 -3.25 -4.23 -9.67
C TRP A 70 -1.99 -3.43 -9.42
N ASP A 71 -1.82 -2.29 -10.05
CA ASP A 71 -0.89 -1.28 -9.56
C ASP A 71 -1.41 -0.79 -8.21
N ILE A 72 -0.73 -1.14 -7.14
CA ILE A 72 -1.18 -0.85 -5.78
C ILE A 72 -0.76 0.53 -5.28
N ALA A 73 -0.06 1.30 -6.13
CA ALA A 73 0.39 2.66 -5.82
C ALA A 73 1.06 2.75 -4.43
N SER A 74 0.60 3.67 -3.58
CA SER A 74 1.20 3.91 -2.26
C SER A 74 1.09 2.76 -1.26
N LEU A 75 0.32 1.70 -1.53
CA LEU A 75 0.43 0.48 -0.73
C LEU A 75 1.85 -0.12 -0.81
N THR A 76 2.63 0.20 -1.86
CA THR A 76 4.07 -0.14 -1.96
C THR A 76 4.83 0.25 -0.70
N LYS A 77 4.53 1.42 -0.11
CA LYS A 77 5.18 1.89 1.12
C LYS A 77 5.07 0.88 2.26
N VAL A 78 3.89 0.27 2.39
CA VAL A 78 3.56 -0.61 3.54
C VAL A 78 3.77 -2.09 3.25
N VAL A 79 3.82 -2.51 1.98
CA VAL A 79 4.04 -3.91 1.65
C VAL A 79 5.45 -4.22 1.13
N ALA A 80 6.25 -3.19 0.82
CA ALA A 80 7.63 -3.34 0.36
C ALA A 80 8.61 -2.56 1.23
N THR A 81 8.52 -1.22 1.25
CA THR A 81 9.51 -0.35 1.88
C THR A 81 9.53 -0.52 3.41
N THR A 82 8.37 -0.47 4.05
CA THR A 82 8.27 -0.64 5.51
C THR A 82 8.73 -2.02 5.98
N PRO A 83 8.28 -3.15 5.40
CA PRO A 83 8.79 -4.47 5.79
C PRO A 83 10.30 -4.65 5.54
N ALA A 84 10.84 -4.05 4.47
CA ALA A 84 12.29 -4.04 4.27
C ALA A 84 13.03 -3.35 5.42
N LEU A 85 12.50 -2.21 5.89
CA LEU A 85 13.06 -1.50 7.04
C LEU A 85 12.86 -2.25 8.33
N MET A 86 11.71 -2.90 8.56
CA MET A 86 11.49 -3.78 9.71
C MET A 86 12.60 -4.82 9.82
N LEU A 87 12.91 -5.52 8.72
CA LEU A 87 14.00 -6.51 8.68
C LEU A 87 15.38 -5.89 8.95
N LEU A 88 15.66 -4.72 8.39
CA LEU A 88 16.97 -4.07 8.60
C LEU A 88 17.13 -3.54 10.03
N VAL A 89 16.05 -3.04 10.64
CA VAL A 89 16.02 -2.62 12.05
C VAL A 89 16.20 -3.84 12.95
N GLU A 90 15.46 -4.91 12.72
CA GLU A 90 15.57 -6.15 13.50
C GLU A 90 16.96 -6.76 13.46
N ARG A 91 17.65 -6.64 12.31
CA ARG A 91 19.04 -7.10 12.13
C ARG A 91 20.09 -6.12 12.65
N GLY A 92 19.68 -5.04 13.31
CA GLY A 92 20.59 -4.00 13.82
C GLY A 92 21.33 -3.20 12.74
N ARG A 93 20.89 -3.33 11.46
CA ARG A 93 21.53 -2.62 10.32
C ARG A 93 21.02 -1.18 10.18
N VAL A 94 19.85 -0.88 10.74
CA VAL A 94 19.22 0.44 10.74
C VAL A 94 18.75 0.75 12.16
N VAL A 95 19.03 1.96 12.64
CA VAL A 95 18.54 2.50 13.90
C VAL A 95 17.57 3.64 13.57
N LEU A 96 16.35 3.58 14.10
CA LEU A 96 15.27 4.50 13.72
C LEU A 96 15.58 5.98 13.98
N ASP A 97 16.29 6.27 15.06
CA ASP A 97 16.59 7.65 15.47
C ASP A 97 17.93 8.17 14.95
N THR A 98 18.60 7.37 14.10
CA THR A 98 19.81 7.80 13.41
C THR A 98 19.47 8.70 12.21
N PRO A 99 20.20 9.80 11.99
CA PRO A 99 20.07 10.63 10.80
C PRO A 99 20.26 9.83 9.49
N VAL A 100 19.37 10.07 8.53
CA VAL A 100 19.36 9.37 7.22
C VAL A 100 20.66 9.52 6.47
N VAL A 101 21.32 10.67 6.59
CA VAL A 101 22.63 10.95 5.94
C VAL A 101 23.71 9.94 6.33
N ARG A 102 23.59 9.27 7.48
CA ARG A 102 24.54 8.22 7.92
C ARG A 102 24.43 6.95 7.07
N TYR A 103 23.25 6.70 6.48
CA TYR A 103 22.97 5.57 5.60
C TYR A 103 23.02 5.95 4.12
N VAL A 104 22.60 7.18 3.79
CA VAL A 104 22.56 7.74 2.44
C VAL A 104 23.36 9.05 2.42
N PRO A 105 24.70 9.00 2.33
CA PRO A 105 25.54 10.21 2.41
C PRO A 105 25.22 11.26 1.37
N ALA A 106 24.69 10.85 0.21
CA ALA A 106 24.26 11.77 -0.85
C ALA A 106 23.00 12.59 -0.49
N PHE A 107 22.27 12.23 0.59
CA PHE A 107 21.18 13.03 1.13
C PHE A 107 21.73 14.14 2.04
N ASN A 108 22.33 15.14 1.43
CA ASN A 108 23.13 16.17 2.10
C ASN A 108 22.69 17.62 1.81
N GLY A 109 21.44 17.81 1.36
CA GLY A 109 20.88 19.16 1.18
C GLY A 109 20.85 19.96 2.50
N PRO A 110 20.80 21.29 2.45
CA PRO A 110 20.71 22.11 3.64
C PRO A 110 19.58 21.70 4.57
N GLY A 111 19.86 21.50 5.86
CA GLY A 111 18.86 21.12 6.87
C GLY A 111 18.51 19.62 6.91
N THR A 112 19.11 18.77 6.07
CA THR A 112 18.81 17.32 6.05
C THR A 112 19.59 16.53 7.10
N ALA A 113 20.70 17.05 7.59
CA ALA A 113 21.63 16.35 8.50
C ALA A 113 21.00 15.79 9.78
N VAL A 114 19.88 16.36 10.21
CA VAL A 114 19.16 15.99 11.45
C VAL A 114 17.92 15.13 11.20
N ILE A 115 17.55 14.91 9.93
CA ILE A 115 16.36 14.13 9.58
C ILE A 115 16.63 12.64 9.86
N THR A 116 15.85 12.04 10.77
CA THR A 116 16.00 10.64 11.16
C THR A 116 15.16 9.70 10.30
N VAL A 117 15.50 8.40 10.33
CA VAL A 117 14.72 7.34 9.68
C VAL A 117 13.27 7.32 10.21
N ARG A 118 13.09 7.49 11.53
CA ARG A 118 11.77 7.60 12.18
C ARG A 118 10.96 8.74 11.58
N GLN A 119 11.55 9.90 11.36
CA GLN A 119 10.86 11.05 10.80
C GLN A 119 10.46 10.86 9.33
N LEU A 120 11.23 10.09 8.54
CA LEU A 120 10.78 9.69 7.21
C LEU A 120 9.57 8.74 7.28
N LEU A 121 9.63 7.70 8.14
CA LEU A 121 8.55 6.72 8.32
C LEU A 121 7.25 7.36 8.83
N THR A 122 7.33 8.39 9.66
CA THR A 122 6.16 9.08 10.23
C THR A 122 5.71 10.29 9.43
N HIS A 123 6.36 10.59 8.31
CA HIS A 123 6.11 11.78 7.49
C HIS A 123 6.27 13.11 8.26
N THR A 124 7.19 13.14 9.23
CA THR A 124 7.50 14.35 10.04
C THR A 124 8.87 14.93 9.70
N SER A 125 9.47 14.57 8.57
CA SER A 125 10.79 15.02 8.13
C SER A 125 10.86 16.51 7.77
N GLY A 126 9.72 17.18 7.60
CA GLY A 126 9.65 18.54 7.07
C GLY A 126 9.82 18.65 5.55
N LEU A 127 10.01 17.54 4.85
CA LEU A 127 10.12 17.53 3.39
C LEU A 127 8.78 17.84 2.71
N ARG A 128 8.83 18.36 1.48
CA ARG A 128 7.65 18.59 0.63
C ARG A 128 6.94 17.27 0.34
N ALA A 129 5.65 17.32 0.02
CA ALA A 129 4.87 16.15 -0.36
C ALA A 129 5.44 15.43 -1.59
N THR A 130 5.86 16.20 -2.60
CA THR A 130 6.43 15.70 -3.87
C THR A 130 7.34 16.74 -4.51
N LEU A 131 8.07 16.32 -5.54
CA LEU A 131 8.82 17.17 -6.49
C LEU A 131 8.39 16.83 -7.93
N PRO A 132 8.61 17.72 -8.90
CA PRO A 132 8.26 17.49 -10.30
C PRO A 132 9.28 16.56 -10.97
N LEU A 133 9.48 15.35 -10.44
CA LEU A 133 10.54 14.42 -10.89
C LEU A 133 10.38 14.02 -12.36
N ARG A 134 9.16 14.06 -12.92
CA ARG A 134 8.89 13.79 -14.33
C ARG A 134 9.54 14.79 -15.28
N GLU A 135 9.97 15.96 -14.79
CA GLU A 135 10.62 17.02 -15.56
C GLU A 135 12.15 16.85 -15.57
N ALA A 136 12.69 15.88 -14.83
CA ALA A 136 14.11 15.57 -14.85
C ALA A 136 14.52 14.96 -16.20
N ALA A 137 15.77 15.19 -16.59
CA ALA A 137 16.29 14.69 -17.84
C ALA A 137 16.36 13.14 -17.89
N ASP A 138 16.62 12.51 -16.75
CA ASP A 138 16.73 11.07 -16.59
C ASP A 138 16.50 10.64 -15.15
N SER A 139 16.49 9.33 -14.90
CA SER A 139 16.32 8.74 -13.58
C SER A 139 17.38 9.20 -12.57
N ALA A 140 18.62 9.37 -13.01
CA ALA A 140 19.71 9.82 -12.13
C ALA A 140 19.52 11.29 -11.73
N ALA A 141 19.07 12.15 -12.66
CA ALA A 141 18.71 13.53 -12.36
C ALA A 141 17.52 13.62 -11.42
N ALA A 142 16.48 12.81 -11.64
CA ALA A 142 15.33 12.72 -10.74
C ALA A 142 15.75 12.32 -9.32
N LEU A 143 16.59 11.30 -9.19
CA LEU A 143 17.10 10.87 -7.89
C LEU A 143 17.96 11.96 -7.23
N ARG A 144 18.82 12.66 -7.97
CA ARG A 144 19.58 13.81 -7.45
C ARG A 144 18.66 14.90 -6.89
N MET A 145 17.54 15.23 -7.55
CA MET A 145 16.57 16.19 -7.05
C MET A 145 16.03 15.78 -5.67
N VAL A 146 15.79 14.49 -5.44
CA VAL A 146 15.35 13.98 -4.13
C VAL A 146 16.48 14.08 -3.11
N LEU A 147 17.68 13.65 -3.46
CA LEU A 147 18.84 13.60 -2.56
C LEU A 147 19.34 14.99 -2.13
N THR A 148 19.12 16.00 -2.95
CA THR A 148 19.52 17.40 -2.64
C THR A 148 18.37 18.28 -2.16
N THR A 149 17.18 17.69 -1.96
CA THR A 149 16.02 18.45 -1.47
C THR A 149 16.24 18.98 -0.06
N THR A 150 15.59 20.10 0.24
CA THR A 150 15.65 20.75 1.57
C THR A 150 14.31 20.65 2.27
N PRO A 151 14.25 20.49 3.60
CA PRO A 151 13.01 20.58 4.35
C PRO A 151 12.43 22.00 4.24
N VAL A 152 11.10 22.09 4.16
CA VAL A 152 10.34 23.35 4.12
C VAL A 152 9.74 23.69 5.50
N ALA A 153 9.97 22.83 6.47
CA ALA A 153 9.66 23.04 7.88
C ALA A 153 10.67 22.32 8.75
N PRO A 154 10.88 22.74 10.01
CA PRO A 154 11.76 22.00 10.91
C PRO A 154 11.32 20.55 11.08
N PRO A 155 12.25 19.57 10.99
CA PRO A 155 11.95 18.17 11.22
C PRO A 155 11.29 17.94 12.59
N GLY A 156 10.28 17.06 12.64
CA GLY A 156 9.54 16.72 13.85
C GLY A 156 8.39 17.66 14.21
N THR A 157 8.23 18.80 13.53
CA THR A 157 7.24 19.82 13.96
C THR A 157 5.84 19.59 13.40
N ARG A 158 5.72 19.01 12.22
CA ARG A 158 4.43 18.74 11.57
C ARG A 158 4.49 17.48 10.70
N MET A 159 3.35 16.81 10.56
CA MET A 159 3.18 15.70 9.65
C MET A 159 2.72 16.22 8.27
N VAL A 160 3.47 15.88 7.22
CA VAL A 160 3.11 16.12 5.82
C VAL A 160 3.37 14.83 5.07
N TYR A 161 2.31 14.17 4.59
CA TYR A 161 2.46 12.97 3.76
C TYR A 161 3.35 13.28 2.54
N SER A 162 4.47 12.57 2.43
CA SER A 162 5.51 12.87 1.46
C SER A 162 6.00 11.61 0.75
N ASP A 163 5.94 11.61 -0.57
CA ASP A 163 6.53 10.57 -1.40
C ASP A 163 8.06 10.60 -1.34
N LEU A 164 8.65 11.79 -1.14
CA LEU A 164 10.11 11.93 -0.99
C LEU A 164 10.64 11.13 0.20
N ASN A 165 9.90 11.09 1.30
CA ASN A 165 10.26 10.27 2.46
C ASN A 165 10.38 8.80 2.08
N ALA A 166 9.40 8.28 1.35
CA ALA A 166 9.39 6.88 0.97
C ALA A 166 10.44 6.56 -0.10
N ILE A 167 10.70 7.47 -1.05
CA ILE A 167 11.79 7.33 -2.02
C ILE A 167 13.14 7.25 -1.28
N LEU A 168 13.39 8.13 -0.32
CA LEU A 168 14.61 8.13 0.50
C LEU A 168 14.73 6.85 1.34
N LEU A 169 13.63 6.32 1.86
CA LEU A 169 13.62 5.03 2.57
C LEU A 169 13.96 3.87 1.63
N GLY A 170 13.48 3.88 0.38
CA GLY A 170 13.88 2.92 -0.64
C GLY A 170 15.39 2.99 -0.96
N GLU A 171 15.93 4.22 -1.08
CA GLU A 171 17.37 4.44 -1.26
C GLU A 171 18.18 3.98 -0.03
N LEU A 172 17.66 4.19 1.18
CA LEU A 172 18.29 3.69 2.41
C LEU A 172 18.37 2.16 2.38
N VAL A 173 17.28 1.48 2.01
CA VAL A 173 17.31 0.01 1.84
C VAL A 173 18.38 -0.40 0.84
N ARG A 174 18.47 0.27 -0.31
CA ARG A 174 19.50 0.00 -1.33
C ARG A 174 20.92 0.15 -0.79
N HIS A 175 21.21 1.24 -0.09
CA HIS A 175 22.55 1.51 0.45
C HIS A 175 22.93 0.51 1.56
N VAL A 176 22.02 0.25 2.48
CA VAL A 176 22.30 -0.63 3.63
C VAL A 176 22.37 -2.11 3.22
N SER A 177 21.51 -2.54 2.30
CA SER A 177 21.47 -3.95 1.85
C SER A 177 22.45 -4.26 0.72
N GLY A 178 22.91 -3.25 -0.04
CA GLY A 178 23.68 -3.43 -1.27
C GLY A 178 22.83 -3.90 -2.46
N GLN A 179 21.49 -3.87 -2.36
CA GLN A 179 20.58 -4.38 -3.38
C GLN A 179 19.48 -3.36 -3.70
N PRO A 180 19.01 -3.26 -4.95
CA PRO A 180 17.81 -2.52 -5.29
C PRO A 180 16.62 -3.01 -4.45
N LEU A 181 15.66 -2.11 -4.18
CA LEU A 181 14.51 -2.41 -3.32
C LEU A 181 13.72 -3.63 -3.78
N ASP A 182 13.45 -3.76 -5.09
CA ASP A 182 12.74 -4.90 -5.68
C ASP A 182 13.45 -6.24 -5.42
N ALA A 183 14.76 -6.28 -5.65
CA ALA A 183 15.57 -7.47 -5.41
C ALA A 183 15.61 -7.83 -3.92
N PHE A 184 15.78 -6.83 -3.03
CA PHE A 184 15.80 -7.05 -1.59
C PHE A 184 14.48 -7.60 -1.08
N VAL A 185 13.34 -6.95 -1.40
CA VAL A 185 12.03 -7.40 -0.90
C VAL A 185 11.62 -8.74 -1.50
N THR A 186 11.91 -8.99 -2.78
CA THR A 186 11.64 -10.28 -3.41
C THR A 186 12.36 -11.41 -2.69
N ARG A 187 13.67 -11.25 -2.45
CA ARG A 187 14.49 -12.28 -1.82
C ARG A 187 14.20 -12.44 -0.32
N ALA A 188 14.07 -11.33 0.40
CA ALA A 188 14.03 -11.35 1.85
C ALA A 188 12.61 -11.44 2.44
N ILE A 189 11.58 -11.13 1.65
CA ILE A 189 10.20 -11.05 2.13
C ILE A 189 9.26 -11.89 1.25
N TYR A 190 9.18 -11.57 -0.07
CA TYR A 190 8.17 -12.17 -0.91
C TYR A 190 8.41 -13.66 -1.18
N ALA A 191 9.63 -14.07 -1.51
CA ALA A 191 9.93 -15.48 -1.77
C ALA A 191 9.76 -16.37 -0.52
N PRO A 192 10.26 -15.99 0.69
CA PRO A 192 9.98 -16.76 1.90
C PRO A 192 8.49 -16.89 2.23
N LEU A 193 7.69 -15.86 1.95
CA LEU A 193 6.23 -15.88 2.12
C LEU A 193 5.49 -16.47 0.91
N ARG A 194 6.20 -16.93 -0.13
CA ARG A 194 5.64 -17.43 -1.41
C ARG A 194 4.75 -16.40 -2.10
N LEU A 195 5.17 -15.14 -2.09
CA LEU A 195 4.47 -13.99 -2.70
C LEU A 195 5.14 -13.50 -3.98
N ASP A 196 6.34 -13.96 -4.31
CA ASP A 196 7.18 -13.50 -5.40
C ASP A 196 6.58 -13.65 -6.80
N GLN A 197 5.54 -14.49 -6.96
CA GLN A 197 4.75 -14.60 -8.19
C GLN A 197 3.45 -13.79 -8.15
N GLN A 198 3.11 -13.19 -7.02
CA GLN A 198 1.86 -12.48 -6.78
C GLN A 198 2.04 -11.00 -6.41
N MET A 199 3.26 -10.63 -6.05
CA MET A 199 3.66 -9.26 -5.69
C MET A 199 5.03 -8.97 -6.32
N LEU A 200 5.07 -8.04 -7.27
CA LEU A 200 6.29 -7.78 -8.04
C LEU A 200 6.35 -6.33 -8.53
N PHE A 201 7.56 -5.83 -8.63
CA PHE A 201 7.83 -4.63 -9.41
C PHE A 201 7.99 -4.99 -10.88
N ARG A 202 7.72 -4.04 -11.78
CA ARG A 202 7.95 -4.18 -13.24
C ARG A 202 7.43 -5.53 -13.78
N PRO A 203 6.10 -5.77 -13.75
CA PRO A 203 5.54 -7.04 -14.18
C PRO A 203 5.96 -7.36 -15.62
N PRO A 204 6.32 -8.62 -15.92
CA PRO A 204 6.70 -8.99 -17.27
C PRO A 204 5.51 -8.90 -18.24
N LYS A 205 5.76 -8.57 -19.51
CA LYS A 205 4.73 -8.36 -20.55
C LYS A 205 3.70 -9.48 -20.64
N ARG A 206 4.08 -10.73 -20.38
CA ARG A 206 3.13 -11.87 -20.38
C ARG A 206 1.98 -11.73 -19.37
N LEU A 207 2.14 -10.89 -18.36
CA LEU A 207 1.08 -10.60 -17.37
C LEU A 207 0.18 -9.45 -17.78
N GLU A 208 0.54 -8.65 -18.78
CA GLU A 208 -0.22 -7.47 -19.21
C GLU A 208 -1.73 -7.74 -19.40
N PRO A 209 -2.17 -8.83 -20.04
CA PRO A 209 -3.59 -9.14 -20.20
C PRO A 209 -4.35 -9.38 -18.89
N ARG A 210 -3.63 -9.57 -17.79
CA ARG A 210 -4.16 -9.81 -16.44
C ARG A 210 -4.00 -8.60 -15.52
N ILE A 211 -3.46 -7.49 -16.00
CA ILE A 211 -3.24 -6.28 -15.20
C ILE A 211 -4.38 -5.32 -15.42
N ALA A 212 -5.01 -4.88 -14.33
CA ALA A 212 -6.01 -3.82 -14.38
C ALA A 212 -5.36 -2.50 -14.81
N PRO A 213 -5.75 -1.91 -15.95
CA PRO A 213 -5.13 -0.68 -16.43
C PRO A 213 -5.47 0.50 -15.52
N THR A 214 -4.56 1.44 -15.41
CA THR A 214 -4.72 2.64 -14.56
C THR A 214 -4.63 3.95 -15.36
N ASN A 215 -4.41 3.88 -16.67
CA ASN A 215 -4.32 5.05 -17.53
C ASN A 215 -4.70 4.71 -18.97
N LEU A 216 -4.81 5.76 -19.81
CA LEU A 216 -4.98 5.66 -21.26
C LEU A 216 -3.82 6.36 -21.97
N TRP A 217 -3.36 5.77 -23.07
CA TRP A 217 -2.43 6.38 -24.01
C TRP A 217 -3.04 6.33 -25.41
N HIS A 218 -3.27 7.50 -26.03
CA HIS A 218 -3.97 7.61 -27.31
C HIS A 218 -5.30 6.81 -27.36
N GLY A 219 -6.06 6.79 -26.26
CA GLY A 219 -7.32 6.07 -26.16
C GLY A 219 -7.21 4.57 -25.86
N HIS A 220 -5.98 4.02 -25.78
CA HIS A 220 -5.74 2.62 -25.44
C HIS A 220 -5.39 2.45 -23.97
N PRO A 221 -5.93 1.42 -23.28
CA PRO A 221 -5.58 1.11 -21.90
C PRO A 221 -4.08 0.83 -21.75
N ILE A 222 -3.45 1.44 -20.73
CA ILE A 222 -2.08 1.12 -20.33
C ILE A 222 -2.13 0.22 -19.11
N ALA A 223 -1.51 -0.96 -19.21
CA ALA A 223 -1.34 -1.92 -18.15
C ALA A 223 0.14 -2.29 -17.96
N GLY A 224 0.53 -2.65 -16.74
CA GLY A 224 1.91 -3.09 -16.45
C GLY A 224 2.94 -1.97 -16.33
N VAL A 225 2.55 -0.72 -16.53
CA VAL A 225 3.37 0.47 -16.28
C VAL A 225 2.88 1.13 -15.01
N VAL A 226 3.79 1.49 -14.11
CA VAL A 226 3.46 2.15 -12.86
C VAL A 226 2.73 3.47 -13.11
N ASN A 227 1.62 3.69 -12.40
CA ASN A 227 0.80 4.90 -12.54
C ASN A 227 1.47 6.15 -11.96
N ASP A 228 2.24 5.99 -10.88
CA ASP A 228 2.93 7.09 -10.22
C ASP A 228 4.05 7.65 -11.10
N PRO A 229 4.00 8.96 -11.48
CA PRO A 229 4.99 9.53 -12.39
C PRO A 229 6.40 9.59 -11.81
N SER A 230 6.54 9.77 -10.50
CA SER A 230 7.83 9.82 -9.82
C SER A 230 8.48 8.43 -9.80
N ALA A 231 7.71 7.40 -9.46
CA ALA A 231 8.19 6.03 -9.52
C ALA A 231 8.51 5.60 -10.97
N GLY A 232 7.70 6.04 -11.94
CA GLY A 232 7.97 5.81 -13.37
C GLY A 232 9.30 6.41 -13.81
N MET A 233 9.58 7.67 -13.45
CA MET A 233 10.84 8.35 -13.73
C MET A 233 12.03 7.66 -13.04
N LEU A 234 11.82 7.06 -11.87
CA LEU A 234 12.84 6.27 -11.16
C LEU A 234 12.94 4.82 -11.65
N GLY A 235 12.43 4.49 -12.85
CA GLY A 235 12.57 3.19 -13.49
C GLY A 235 11.55 2.14 -13.00
N GLY A 236 10.46 2.54 -12.38
CA GLY A 236 9.38 1.66 -11.93
C GLY A 236 9.65 0.93 -10.60
N VAL A 237 10.79 1.19 -9.96
CA VAL A 237 11.15 0.66 -8.63
C VAL A 237 11.42 1.82 -7.69
N SER A 238 10.50 2.08 -6.79
CA SER A 238 10.64 3.19 -5.85
C SER A 238 10.00 2.86 -4.52
N GLY A 239 10.49 3.49 -3.44
CA GLY A 239 9.94 3.27 -2.11
C GLY A 239 8.51 3.79 -1.93
N ASN A 240 8.04 4.69 -2.79
CA ASN A 240 6.70 5.28 -2.69
C ASN A 240 5.63 4.53 -3.49
N ALA A 241 6.00 3.88 -4.62
CA ALA A 241 5.09 3.18 -5.52
C ALA A 241 5.87 2.22 -6.44
N GLY A 242 5.16 1.35 -7.19
CA GLY A 242 5.74 0.48 -8.21
C GLY A 242 5.44 -1.01 -8.04
N VAL A 243 4.87 -1.44 -6.91
CA VAL A 243 4.43 -2.82 -6.74
C VAL A 243 3.11 -3.06 -7.47
N PHE A 244 3.07 -4.16 -8.19
CA PHE A 244 1.86 -4.77 -8.73
C PHE A 244 1.55 -6.03 -7.93
N ALA A 245 0.28 -6.23 -7.55
CA ALA A 245 -0.09 -7.36 -6.73
C ALA A 245 -1.47 -7.92 -7.10
N THR A 246 -1.64 -9.23 -6.85
CA THR A 246 -2.97 -9.86 -6.82
C THR A 246 -3.63 -9.66 -5.47
N ALA A 247 -4.95 -9.79 -5.40
CA ALA A 247 -5.65 -9.70 -4.12
C ALA A 247 -5.28 -10.86 -3.19
N CYS A 248 -5.06 -12.06 -3.73
CA CYS A 248 -4.57 -13.19 -2.94
C CYS A 248 -3.17 -12.95 -2.35
N GLY A 249 -2.26 -12.34 -3.12
CA GLY A 249 -0.92 -12.00 -2.61
C GLY A 249 -0.97 -11.03 -1.45
N LEU A 250 -1.76 -9.96 -1.58
CA LEU A 250 -1.93 -8.97 -0.53
C LEU A 250 -2.68 -9.53 0.69
N ALA A 251 -3.66 -10.43 0.50
CA ALA A 251 -4.34 -11.10 1.61
C ALA A 251 -3.37 -11.92 2.45
N ARG A 252 -2.47 -12.69 1.82
CA ARG A 252 -1.41 -13.42 2.56
C ARG A 252 -0.45 -12.48 3.28
N PHE A 253 -0.12 -11.34 2.66
CA PHE A 253 0.68 -10.34 3.35
C PHE A 253 -0.06 -9.76 4.56
N ALA A 254 -1.37 -9.51 4.46
CA ALA A 254 -2.19 -9.06 5.59
C ALA A 254 -2.24 -10.12 6.71
N GLN A 255 -2.39 -11.40 6.35
CA GLN A 255 -2.30 -12.51 7.31
C GLN A 255 -0.93 -12.58 8.00
N PHE A 256 0.16 -12.39 7.24
CA PHE A 256 1.51 -12.30 7.82
C PHE A 256 1.60 -11.17 8.86
N MET A 257 1.02 -10.01 8.60
CA MET A 257 0.99 -8.91 9.55
C MET A 257 0.11 -9.19 10.78
N LEU A 258 -1.08 -9.81 10.60
CA LEU A 258 -1.94 -10.25 11.71
C LEU A 258 -1.29 -11.35 12.56
N ASN A 259 -0.47 -12.21 11.94
CA ASN A 259 0.37 -13.20 12.63
C ASN A 259 1.65 -12.58 13.24
N GLU A 260 1.62 -11.25 13.48
CA GLU A 260 2.69 -10.50 14.11
C GLU A 260 4.07 -10.75 13.45
N GLY A 261 4.05 -10.90 12.10
CA GLY A 261 5.27 -11.05 11.30
C GLY A 261 5.87 -12.45 11.22
N SER A 262 5.24 -13.45 11.84
CA SER A 262 5.72 -14.84 11.72
C SER A 262 5.59 -15.36 10.27
N PRO A 263 6.59 -16.07 9.72
CA PRO A 263 7.84 -16.54 10.35
C PRO A 263 9.07 -15.65 10.10
N LEU A 264 8.94 -14.43 9.58
CA LEU A 264 10.09 -13.64 9.12
C LEU A 264 10.55 -12.56 10.09
N LEU A 265 9.63 -12.03 10.90
CA LEU A 265 9.87 -10.93 11.83
C LEU A 265 9.54 -11.37 13.25
N ARG A 266 10.19 -10.74 14.19
CA ARG A 266 9.82 -10.87 15.60
C ARG A 266 8.56 -10.02 15.88
N ARG A 267 7.73 -10.52 16.78
CA ARG A 267 6.51 -9.84 17.26
C ARG A 267 6.79 -8.41 17.73
N GLU A 268 7.89 -8.22 18.46
CA GLU A 268 8.29 -6.92 19.00
C GLU A 268 8.57 -5.91 17.88
N THR A 269 9.19 -6.35 16.79
CA THR A 269 9.43 -5.51 15.61
C THR A 269 8.12 -5.07 14.98
N VAL A 270 7.17 -5.98 14.77
CA VAL A 270 5.86 -5.64 14.21
C VAL A 270 5.13 -4.66 15.12
N ARG A 271 5.08 -4.94 16.43
CA ARG A 271 4.42 -4.06 17.41
C ARG A 271 5.03 -2.67 17.45
N GLU A 272 6.38 -2.54 17.39
CA GLU A 272 7.04 -1.23 17.32
C GLU A 272 6.63 -0.45 16.06
N PHE A 273 6.52 -1.14 14.91
CA PHE A 273 6.18 -0.49 13.64
C PHE A 273 4.69 -0.20 13.48
N THR A 274 3.81 -0.87 14.20
CA THR A 274 2.36 -0.68 14.12
C THR A 274 1.79 0.16 15.27
N ARG A 275 2.58 0.44 16.31
CA ARG A 275 2.22 1.35 17.40
C ARG A 275 2.13 2.80 16.91
N ILE A 276 1.15 3.55 17.41
CA ILE A 276 1.02 4.98 17.10
C ILE A 276 2.29 5.72 17.54
N ALA A 277 2.97 6.32 16.57
CA ALA A 277 4.18 7.14 16.77
C ALA A 277 3.87 8.64 16.70
N VAL A 278 2.86 9.03 15.92
CA VAL A 278 2.37 10.41 15.82
C VAL A 278 0.86 10.38 16.04
N PRO A 279 0.35 11.00 17.10
CA PRO A 279 -1.09 11.03 17.36
C PRO A 279 -1.83 11.87 16.31
N ALA A 280 -3.10 11.56 16.10
CA ALA A 280 -3.96 12.33 15.22
C ALA A 280 -4.15 13.76 15.76
N ARG A 281 -4.29 14.70 14.81
CA ARG A 281 -4.69 16.09 15.05
C ARG A 281 -5.82 16.44 14.09
N ARG A 282 -6.49 17.59 14.30
CA ARG A 282 -7.56 18.02 13.40
C ARG A 282 -7.09 18.00 11.94
N GLY A 283 -7.76 17.23 11.09
CA GLY A 283 -7.44 17.07 9.68
C GLY A 283 -6.18 16.25 9.36
N VAL A 284 -5.56 15.61 10.37
CA VAL A 284 -4.32 14.84 10.21
C VAL A 284 -4.48 13.51 10.90
N SER A 285 -4.38 12.40 10.14
CA SER A 285 -4.44 11.05 10.67
C SER A 285 -3.29 10.73 11.60
N ALA A 286 -3.54 9.85 12.57
CA ALA A 286 -2.46 9.23 13.33
C ALA A 286 -1.52 8.43 12.40
N ARG A 287 -0.26 8.35 12.79
CA ARG A 287 0.76 7.59 12.04
C ARG A 287 1.49 6.62 12.96
N THR A 288 1.74 5.45 12.42
CA THR A 288 2.73 4.52 12.94
C THR A 288 4.02 4.65 12.12
N LEU A 289 4.95 3.71 12.21
CA LEU A 289 6.14 3.71 11.36
C LEU A 289 5.79 3.14 9.97
N GLY A 290 5.44 4.02 9.05
CA GLY A 290 5.12 3.71 7.65
C GLY A 290 3.63 3.59 7.35
N TRP A 291 2.76 3.33 8.34
CA TRP A 291 1.32 3.13 8.14
C TRP A 291 0.50 4.35 8.57
N GLU A 292 -0.69 4.44 8.03
CA GLU A 292 -1.77 5.25 8.60
C GLU A 292 -2.43 4.46 9.74
N ALA A 293 -2.85 5.16 10.81
CA ALA A 293 -3.51 4.57 11.96
C ALA A 293 -4.81 5.29 12.29
N LEU A 294 -5.65 4.68 13.11
CA LEU A 294 -6.82 5.33 13.68
C LEU A 294 -6.44 6.14 14.94
N PRO A 295 -7.14 7.25 15.20
CA PRO A 295 -8.17 7.87 14.36
C PRO A 295 -7.58 8.50 13.09
N THR A 296 -8.40 8.56 12.03
CA THR A 296 -7.94 9.14 10.75
C THR A 296 -7.99 10.66 10.71
N GLY A 297 -8.53 11.31 11.73
CA GLY A 297 -8.68 12.77 11.77
C GLY A 297 -9.70 13.33 10.78
N GLU A 298 -10.45 12.50 10.08
CA GLU A 298 -11.45 12.87 9.08
C GLU A 298 -12.83 12.33 9.45
N GLU A 299 -13.89 13.04 9.04
CA GLU A 299 -15.28 12.60 9.29
C GLU A 299 -15.61 11.27 8.62
N THR A 300 -15.11 11.04 7.39
CA THR A 300 -15.21 9.76 6.70
C THR A 300 -13.84 9.10 6.62
N SER A 301 -13.71 7.89 7.12
CA SER A 301 -12.48 7.10 7.09
C SER A 301 -12.55 6.01 6.01
N SER A 302 -11.40 5.74 5.38
CA SER A 302 -11.23 4.54 4.56
C SER A 302 -11.21 3.24 5.39
N ALA A 303 -11.03 3.34 6.71
CA ALA A 303 -11.15 2.24 7.66
C ALA A 303 -12.57 2.08 8.23
N GLY A 304 -13.53 2.90 7.79
CA GLY A 304 -14.86 2.93 8.38
C GLY A 304 -14.88 3.56 9.78
N SER A 305 -15.87 3.18 10.56
CA SER A 305 -16.11 3.69 11.92
C SER A 305 -16.05 2.62 13.00
N LEU A 306 -15.96 1.34 12.62
CA LEU A 306 -16.05 0.21 13.54
C LEU A 306 -14.71 -0.45 13.85
N PHE A 307 -13.66 -0.20 13.07
CA PHE A 307 -12.33 -0.77 13.32
C PHE A 307 -11.77 -0.28 14.66
N GLY A 308 -11.03 -1.15 15.35
CA GLY A 308 -10.46 -0.92 16.66
C GLY A 308 -9.35 0.15 16.69
N PRO A 309 -9.01 0.69 17.86
CA PRO A 309 -8.06 1.79 18.01
C PRO A 309 -6.62 1.43 17.64
N HIS A 310 -6.27 0.14 17.58
CA HIS A 310 -4.95 -0.33 17.17
C HIS A 310 -4.88 -0.66 15.68
N SER A 311 -5.94 -0.35 14.92
CA SER A 311 -5.98 -0.59 13.49
C SER A 311 -5.01 0.29 12.73
N TYR A 312 -4.41 -0.30 11.71
CA TYR A 312 -3.48 0.36 10.80
C TYR A 312 -3.73 -0.07 9.36
N GLY A 313 -3.37 0.77 8.44
CA GLY A 313 -3.61 0.51 7.03
C GLY A 313 -2.95 1.53 6.12
N HIS A 314 -3.30 1.49 4.86
CA HIS A 314 -2.92 2.50 3.89
C HIS A 314 -3.84 2.46 2.67
N THR A 315 -3.83 3.54 1.90
CA THR A 315 -4.56 3.62 0.63
C THR A 315 -3.63 3.88 -0.53
N GLY A 316 -4.03 3.46 -1.74
CA GLY A 316 -3.32 3.74 -2.99
C GLY A 316 -4.11 4.68 -3.89
N TRP A 317 -3.40 5.55 -4.61
CA TRP A 317 -3.97 6.51 -5.54
C TRP A 317 -4.81 5.85 -6.64
N THR A 318 -4.40 4.70 -7.12
CA THR A 318 -5.07 3.92 -8.16
C THR A 318 -6.45 3.43 -7.77
N GLY A 319 -6.74 3.40 -6.47
CA GLY A 319 -8.03 2.99 -5.91
C GLY A 319 -7.93 1.83 -4.93
N THR A 320 -6.74 1.44 -4.53
CA THR A 320 -6.47 0.32 -3.64
C THR A 320 -6.49 0.72 -2.17
N SER A 321 -6.81 -0.20 -1.26
CA SER A 321 -6.71 -0.01 0.18
C SER A 321 -6.52 -1.34 0.90
N LEU A 322 -5.76 -1.30 2.00
CA LEU A 322 -5.59 -2.38 2.96
C LEU A 322 -5.73 -1.80 4.36
N TRP A 323 -6.63 -2.36 5.17
CA TRP A 323 -6.77 -2.07 6.59
C TRP A 323 -6.74 -3.35 7.40
N ILE A 324 -6.06 -3.30 8.52
CA ILE A 324 -5.83 -4.42 9.44
C ILE A 324 -6.28 -3.97 10.83
N ASP A 325 -7.17 -4.72 11.43
CA ASP A 325 -7.69 -4.53 12.79
C ASP A 325 -7.24 -5.72 13.67
N PRO A 326 -6.13 -5.58 14.40
CA PRO A 326 -5.65 -6.63 15.29
C PRO A 326 -6.58 -6.88 16.50
N ASP A 327 -7.39 -5.87 16.89
CA ASP A 327 -8.32 -6.01 18.00
C ASP A 327 -9.45 -7.00 17.69
N ARG A 328 -9.84 -7.11 16.40
CA ARG A 328 -10.87 -8.03 15.89
C ARG A 328 -10.30 -9.22 15.15
N ASP A 329 -8.99 -9.30 15.02
CA ASP A 329 -8.34 -10.27 14.14
C ASP A 329 -8.97 -10.27 12.74
N VAL A 330 -9.04 -9.10 12.11
CA VAL A 330 -9.59 -8.97 10.75
C VAL A 330 -8.77 -8.04 9.87
N PHE A 331 -8.68 -8.37 8.60
CA PHE A 331 -8.23 -7.44 7.58
C PHE A 331 -9.28 -7.28 6.48
N VAL A 332 -9.26 -6.12 5.83
CA VAL A 332 -10.04 -5.82 4.63
C VAL A 332 -9.13 -5.26 3.55
N LEU A 333 -9.22 -5.86 2.38
CA LEU A 333 -8.48 -5.48 1.19
C LEU A 333 -9.48 -5.17 0.07
N LEU A 334 -9.48 -3.93 -0.41
CA LEU A 334 -10.25 -3.52 -1.58
C LEU A 334 -9.29 -2.98 -2.65
N LEU A 335 -9.22 -3.67 -3.78
CA LEU A 335 -8.44 -3.27 -4.94
C LEU A 335 -9.38 -2.80 -6.04
N THR A 336 -9.16 -1.60 -6.55
CA THR A 336 -9.91 -1.05 -7.70
C THR A 336 -8.94 -0.33 -8.63
N ASN A 337 -9.31 -0.14 -9.88
CA ASN A 337 -8.59 0.73 -10.81
C ASN A 337 -9.34 2.05 -11.07
N ARG A 338 -9.73 2.72 -9.98
CA ARG A 338 -10.37 4.04 -10.05
C ARG A 338 -9.60 5.04 -10.92
N ALA A 339 -8.27 4.93 -10.97
CA ALA A 339 -7.44 5.81 -11.79
C ALA A 339 -7.60 5.60 -13.30
N PHE A 340 -8.23 4.50 -13.71
CA PHE A 340 -8.49 4.20 -15.10
C PHE A 340 -9.58 5.12 -15.67
N ASP A 341 -9.41 5.56 -16.89
CA ASP A 341 -10.30 6.38 -17.71
C ASP A 341 -10.65 7.77 -17.12
N PRO A 342 -10.04 8.85 -17.64
CA PRO A 342 -10.30 10.22 -17.22
C PRO A 342 -11.70 10.75 -17.59
N LYS A 343 -12.46 10.06 -18.45
CA LYS A 343 -13.81 10.47 -18.85
C LYS A 343 -14.84 10.24 -17.76
N VAL A 344 -14.58 9.31 -16.86
CA VAL A 344 -15.44 9.06 -15.70
C VAL A 344 -15.01 10.00 -14.57
N ARG A 345 -15.98 10.68 -13.93
CA ARG A 345 -15.69 11.54 -12.78
C ARG A 345 -15.12 10.72 -11.65
N ARG A 346 -13.81 10.81 -11.44
CA ARG A 346 -13.05 10.11 -10.41
C ARG A 346 -13.34 10.73 -9.03
N SER A 347 -14.37 10.28 -8.35
CA SER A 347 -14.67 10.78 -7.01
C SER A 347 -13.87 10.05 -5.95
N PHE A 348 -12.91 10.75 -5.33
CA PHE A 348 -12.24 10.24 -4.13
C PHE A 348 -13.19 10.09 -2.94
N THR A 349 -14.13 11.01 -2.78
CA THR A 349 -15.13 10.96 -1.71
C THR A 349 -15.97 9.69 -1.81
N LYS A 350 -16.52 9.40 -2.99
CA LYS A 350 -17.28 8.16 -3.19
C LYS A 350 -16.45 6.89 -2.98
N LEU A 351 -15.19 6.88 -3.43
CA LEU A 351 -14.31 5.74 -3.18
C LEU A 351 -14.06 5.57 -1.68
N LYS A 352 -13.86 6.66 -0.95
CA LYS A 352 -13.62 6.64 0.49
C LYS A 352 -14.84 6.11 1.25
N GLU A 353 -16.04 6.51 0.83
CA GLU A 353 -17.30 5.96 1.35
C GLU A 353 -17.40 4.44 1.11
N VAL A 354 -17.10 3.97 -0.10
CA VAL A 354 -17.09 2.53 -0.40
C VAL A 354 -16.12 1.80 0.50
N ARG A 355 -14.88 2.28 0.62
CA ARG A 355 -13.84 1.68 1.48
C ARG A 355 -14.31 1.60 2.93
N GLY A 356 -14.84 2.69 3.49
CA GLY A 356 -15.33 2.76 4.86
C GLY A 356 -16.50 1.80 5.10
N ARG A 357 -17.49 1.77 4.21
CA ARG A 357 -18.62 0.84 4.30
C ARG A 357 -18.20 -0.63 4.20
N VAL A 358 -17.22 -0.94 3.36
CA VAL A 358 -16.66 -2.30 3.26
C VAL A 358 -15.93 -2.67 4.54
N ALA A 359 -15.15 -1.75 5.13
CA ALA A 359 -14.47 -1.98 6.41
C ALA A 359 -15.47 -2.18 7.56
N ASP A 360 -16.52 -1.37 7.65
CA ASP A 360 -17.58 -1.56 8.64
C ASP A 360 -18.33 -2.89 8.46
N ALA A 361 -18.58 -3.31 7.23
CA ALA A 361 -19.16 -4.63 6.96
C ALA A 361 -18.21 -5.76 7.39
N ALA A 362 -16.90 -5.62 7.14
CA ALA A 362 -15.89 -6.58 7.57
C ALA A 362 -15.83 -6.71 9.11
N ALA A 363 -15.88 -5.58 9.82
CA ALA A 363 -15.94 -5.58 11.29
C ALA A 363 -17.18 -6.33 11.82
N ARG A 364 -18.37 -6.06 11.26
CA ARG A 364 -19.59 -6.76 11.64
C ARG A 364 -19.53 -8.26 11.38
N VAL A 365 -18.94 -8.67 10.26
CA VAL A 365 -18.73 -10.09 9.93
C VAL A 365 -17.79 -10.73 10.96
N ALA A 366 -16.66 -10.08 11.28
CA ALA A 366 -15.75 -10.59 12.29
C ALA A 366 -16.42 -10.72 13.67
N ASP A 367 -17.18 -9.71 14.10
CA ASP A 367 -17.91 -9.72 15.38
C ASP A 367 -18.99 -10.83 15.42
N SER A 368 -19.67 -11.11 14.29
CA SER A 368 -20.71 -12.14 14.20
C SER A 368 -20.19 -13.58 14.27
N LEU A 369 -18.95 -13.81 13.89
CA LEU A 369 -18.30 -15.12 13.89
C LEU A 369 -17.63 -15.45 15.24
N GLY A 370 -17.66 -14.54 16.18
CA GLY A 370 -16.98 -14.66 17.47
C GLY A 370 -15.45 -14.49 17.34
N ARG A 371 -14.80 -14.37 18.47
CA ARG A 371 -13.32 -14.35 18.54
C ARG A 371 -12.76 -15.76 18.49
#